data_2f89ccce6d99182f0b533144f0e9878b
#
_entry.id   2f89ccce6d99182f0b533144f0e9878b
#
_cell.length_a   1.000
_cell.length_b   1.000
_cell.length_c   1.000
_cell.angle_alpha   90.00
_cell.angle_beta   90.00
_cell.angle_gamma   90.00
#
_symmetry.space_group_name_H-M   'P 1'
#
loop_
_entity.id
_entity.type
_entity.pdbx_description
1 polymer ?
#
loop_
_entity_poly.entity_id
_entity_poly.type
_entity_poly.pdbx_seq_one_letter_code
_entity_poly.pdbx_strand_id
1 'polypeptide(L)'
;MHELYLWPFQDAVHAGVGSVMCSYNRINGTYGCENSKAMNGLLKGELNFQGFVVSDWVAQHSGLASADAGLDMAMPDSRYWGDDRLANAVDKGFNRTRLEDMAVRSIATWYQFGQDEDDFPELGVGMPADITLPHEYVDAKDPAARPNLLQQAVEGHVLVKNIRNALPLRAPKSLSIFGYDATSAWAANPAEEGNVAGAPDFWTQSWQGVNLTDEQAHQVGSNAPVVDPPGTYHGVLLVGGGSGSNVPAYISTPYDAISQRAYEDGTEIWSDFASHSPSVVASSDACLVFINAFSTEIFDRPGLTDDASDELVNSVASKCNNTIAIVHNVGVRLVDAFADNENVTAIIFAHLPGQDAGRAVARILYGDVSPSGRLPYTIAKESSDYGNLLGPCQAGKGRSPQCDFTEGVNIDYRHFLARDITPRYEFGFGLTYSSFEYSTLQVDINATANDGEPIGGAPVYTNGTTQNTENDSVIVGGLASLFESVGTVTATIANTGSVTAAEVAQLYLLIPDENVTASNSSIVNTRALRGFQKIELAPGDSRQVTFGLRRKDVSRWDTVKQAWVIPSGAFEVFVGKSVLDTPLQSTFTL
;
A
#
# COMPACT_ATOMS: atom_id res chain seq x y z
N MET A 1 17.66 5.47 -5.53
CA MET A 1 17.26 5.79 -4.13
C MET A 1 16.29 6.97 -4.12
N HIS A 2 16.69 8.20 -4.51
CA HIS A 2 15.93 9.46 -4.36
C HIS A 2 14.60 9.51 -5.14
N GLU A 3 14.61 9.09 -6.41
CA GLU A 3 13.44 9.18 -7.29
C GLU A 3 12.38 8.10 -7.04
N LEU A 4 12.64 7.13 -6.16
CA LEU A 4 11.73 6.01 -5.90
C LEU A 4 11.56 5.75 -4.40
N TYR A 5 12.60 5.25 -3.73
CA TYR A 5 12.48 4.79 -2.34
C TYR A 5 12.42 5.93 -1.33
N LEU A 6 13.21 6.98 -1.51
CA LEU A 6 13.23 8.14 -0.61
C LEU A 6 12.05 9.10 -0.86
N TRP A 7 11.44 9.05 -2.04
CA TRP A 7 10.36 9.95 -2.45
C TRP A 7 9.19 10.00 -1.47
N PRO A 8 8.57 8.86 -1.09
CA PRO A 8 7.47 8.88 -0.14
C PRO A 8 7.90 9.32 1.27
N PHE A 9 9.11 9.00 1.69
CA PHE A 9 9.64 9.48 2.98
C PHE A 9 9.78 11.00 2.99
N GLN A 10 10.22 11.60 1.90
CA GLN A 10 10.32 13.06 1.78
C GLN A 10 8.95 13.73 1.92
N ASP A 11 7.94 13.22 1.24
CA ASP A 11 6.58 13.77 1.34
C ASP A 11 5.97 13.53 2.74
N ALA A 12 6.23 12.38 3.38
CA ALA A 12 5.81 12.09 4.76
C ALA A 12 6.50 13.00 5.79
N VAL A 13 7.80 13.24 5.65
CA VAL A 13 8.55 14.17 6.51
C VAL A 13 8.02 15.59 6.32
N HIS A 14 7.80 16.02 5.09
CA HIS A 14 7.21 17.33 4.79
C HIS A 14 5.81 17.50 5.39
N ALA A 15 5.03 16.42 5.46
CA ALA A 15 3.71 16.40 6.09
C ALA A 15 3.75 16.37 7.63
N GLY A 16 4.93 16.25 8.25
CA GLY A 16 5.09 16.36 9.71
C GLY A 16 5.03 15.02 10.46
N VAL A 17 5.45 13.90 9.83
CA VAL A 17 5.53 12.61 10.54
C VAL A 17 6.45 12.71 11.77
N GLY A 18 6.00 12.16 12.91
CA GLY A 18 6.72 12.27 14.18
C GLY A 18 7.82 11.23 14.39
N SER A 19 7.70 10.05 13.79
CA SER A 19 8.71 9.00 13.89
C SER A 19 8.87 8.24 12.58
N VAL A 20 10.07 7.69 12.38
CA VAL A 20 10.41 6.80 11.25
C VAL A 20 11.07 5.55 11.82
N MET A 21 10.61 4.38 11.40
CA MET A 21 11.12 3.10 11.85
C MET A 21 12.27 2.63 10.94
N CYS A 22 13.40 2.26 11.52
CA CYS A 22 14.48 1.62 10.77
C CYS A 22 14.25 0.11 10.66
N SER A 23 14.70 -0.47 9.55
CA SER A 23 14.37 -1.82 9.10
C SER A 23 15.34 -2.90 9.61
N TYR A 24 14.91 -4.17 9.53
CA TYR A 24 15.73 -5.35 9.86
C TYR A 24 16.88 -5.58 8.88
N ASN A 25 16.60 -5.34 7.59
CA ASN A 25 17.53 -5.66 6.52
C ASN A 25 18.78 -4.78 6.52
N ARG A 26 19.80 -5.21 5.79
CA ARG A 26 20.97 -4.41 5.52
C ARG A 26 20.77 -3.52 4.30
N ILE A 27 21.24 -2.30 4.41
CA ILE A 27 21.32 -1.32 3.32
C ILE A 27 22.81 -1.14 2.98
N ASN A 28 23.20 -1.56 1.78
CA ASN A 28 24.61 -1.53 1.37
C ASN A 28 25.56 -2.17 2.41
N GLY A 29 25.18 -3.35 2.92
CA GLY A 29 25.99 -4.13 3.84
C GLY A 29 25.89 -3.76 5.33
N THR A 30 25.24 -2.65 5.70
CA THR A 30 25.05 -2.20 7.08
C THR A 30 23.59 -2.34 7.48
N TYR A 31 23.30 -2.85 8.67
CA TYR A 31 21.92 -2.96 9.18
C TYR A 31 21.20 -1.60 9.14
N GLY A 32 19.92 -1.60 8.80
CA GLY A 32 19.12 -0.38 8.68
C GLY A 32 19.22 0.50 9.91
N CYS A 33 19.15 -0.09 11.12
CA CYS A 33 19.27 0.62 12.40
C CYS A 33 20.71 0.98 12.80
N GLU A 34 21.70 0.75 11.94
CA GLU A 34 23.10 1.17 12.07
C GLU A 34 23.61 1.94 10.84
N ASN A 35 22.72 2.23 9.90
CA ASN A 35 23.11 2.88 8.65
C ASN A 35 23.09 4.39 8.78
N SER A 36 24.25 4.98 9.10
CA SER A 36 24.38 6.43 9.25
C SER A 36 24.07 7.19 7.95
N LYS A 37 24.36 6.61 6.76
CA LYS A 37 23.99 7.26 5.49
C LYS A 37 22.47 7.39 5.35
N ALA A 38 21.71 6.36 5.75
CA ALA A 38 20.24 6.40 5.68
C ALA A 38 19.65 7.33 6.76
N MET A 39 20.06 7.15 8.03
CA MET A 39 19.43 7.85 9.16
C MET A 39 19.96 9.28 9.34
N ASN A 40 21.29 9.47 9.42
CA ASN A 40 21.86 10.79 9.58
C ASN A 40 21.97 11.54 8.24
N GLY A 41 22.44 10.87 7.18
CA GLY A 41 22.69 11.50 5.90
C GLY A 41 21.40 11.87 5.16
N LEU A 42 20.58 10.89 4.84
CA LEU A 42 19.35 11.13 4.07
C LEU A 42 18.22 11.68 4.96
N LEU A 43 17.83 10.94 6.00
CA LEU A 43 16.64 11.29 6.77
C LEU A 43 16.81 12.56 7.60
N LYS A 44 17.81 12.61 8.52
CA LYS A 44 18.01 13.76 9.40
C LYS A 44 18.73 14.93 8.70
N GLY A 45 19.61 14.63 7.74
CA GLY A 45 20.34 15.63 6.95
C GLY A 45 19.51 16.13 5.79
N GLU A 46 19.46 15.38 4.72
CA GLU A 46 18.85 15.83 3.45
C GLU A 46 17.37 16.19 3.60
N LEU A 47 16.59 15.34 4.31
CA LEU A 47 15.16 15.60 4.53
C LEU A 47 14.88 16.48 5.76
N ASN A 48 15.89 16.86 6.52
CA ASN A 48 15.74 17.68 7.74
C ASN A 48 14.66 17.15 8.69
N PHE A 49 14.63 15.84 8.90
CA PHE A 49 13.65 15.19 9.78
C PHE A 49 13.89 15.58 11.24
N GLN A 50 12.87 16.13 11.90
CA GLN A 50 12.94 16.63 13.26
C GLN A 50 12.47 15.63 14.32
N GLY A 51 11.67 14.62 13.94
CA GLY A 51 11.23 13.57 14.82
C GLY A 51 12.34 12.55 15.18
N PHE A 52 11.97 11.44 15.79
CA PHE A 52 12.90 10.41 16.23
C PHE A 52 12.88 9.17 15.33
N VAL A 53 14.01 8.46 15.27
CA VAL A 53 14.12 7.16 14.62
C VAL A 53 13.93 6.07 15.66
N VAL A 54 12.92 5.23 15.48
CA VAL A 54 12.65 4.06 16.30
C VAL A 54 13.14 2.79 15.60
N SER A 55 13.65 1.80 16.35
CA SER A 55 13.94 0.49 15.75
C SER A 55 12.67 -0.29 15.52
N ASP A 56 12.64 -1.12 14.50
CA ASP A 56 11.72 -2.25 14.46
C ASP A 56 12.01 -3.21 15.63
N TRP A 57 11.10 -4.16 15.89
CA TRP A 57 11.14 -5.05 17.05
C TRP A 57 12.43 -5.90 17.07
N VAL A 58 13.32 -5.63 18.01
CA VAL A 58 14.65 -6.28 18.14
C VAL A 58 15.61 -6.00 16.97
N ALA A 59 15.36 -5.00 16.14
CA ALA A 59 16.22 -4.66 14.97
C ALA A 59 17.52 -3.92 15.33
N GLN A 60 17.73 -3.58 16.59
CA GLN A 60 19.01 -3.06 17.06
C GLN A 60 20.05 -4.17 17.15
N HIS A 61 21.21 -4.01 16.51
CA HIS A 61 22.29 -5.01 16.50
C HIS A 61 23.57 -4.58 17.19
N SER A 62 23.67 -3.31 17.61
CA SER A 62 24.85 -2.78 18.32
C SER A 62 24.46 -1.70 19.33
N GLY A 63 25.41 -1.35 20.20
CA GLY A 63 25.25 -0.32 21.22
C GLY A 63 25.49 1.10 20.70
N LEU A 64 26.71 1.62 20.94
CA LEU A 64 27.06 2.99 20.57
C LEU A 64 27.01 3.23 19.06
N ALA A 65 27.36 2.23 18.25
CA ALA A 65 27.38 2.38 16.80
C ALA A 65 25.97 2.67 16.25
N SER A 66 24.91 2.02 16.77
CA SER A 66 23.53 2.33 16.36
C SER A 66 23.10 3.73 16.81
N ALA A 67 23.49 4.15 18.02
CA ALA A 67 23.21 5.50 18.51
C ALA A 67 23.90 6.56 17.64
N ASP A 68 25.20 6.40 17.37
CA ASP A 68 25.97 7.32 16.51
C ASP A 68 25.42 7.36 15.07
N ALA A 69 24.93 6.22 14.57
CA ALA A 69 24.34 6.11 13.24
C ALA A 69 22.98 6.79 13.10
N GLY A 70 22.35 7.23 14.20
CA GLY A 70 21.11 8.00 14.15
C GLY A 70 19.89 7.33 14.78
N LEU A 71 20.00 6.12 15.35
CA LEU A 71 18.91 5.48 16.09
C LEU A 71 18.64 6.24 17.40
N ASP A 72 17.39 6.61 17.65
CA ASP A 72 17.00 7.41 18.82
C ASP A 72 16.26 6.57 19.88
N MET A 73 15.52 5.55 19.47
CA MET A 73 14.74 4.68 20.36
C MET A 73 14.84 3.23 19.90
N ALA A 74 15.07 2.30 20.81
CA ALA A 74 15.09 0.86 20.54
C ALA A 74 13.87 0.17 21.12
N MET A 75 13.23 -0.70 20.32
CA MET A 75 12.04 -1.45 20.69
C MET A 75 12.25 -2.97 20.61
N PRO A 76 11.61 -3.78 21.49
CA PRO A 76 10.76 -3.40 22.65
C PRO A 76 11.57 -2.84 23.81
N ASP A 77 12.82 -3.22 23.89
CA ASP A 77 13.84 -2.76 24.83
C ASP A 77 15.21 -2.67 24.14
N SER A 78 16.20 -2.17 24.82
CA SER A 78 17.55 -2.19 24.32
C SER A 78 18.45 -3.12 25.12
N ARG A 79 18.76 -4.29 24.57
CA ARG A 79 19.79 -5.19 25.09
C ARG A 79 21.17 -4.54 25.12
N TYR A 80 21.37 -3.50 24.30
CA TYR A 80 22.65 -2.82 24.11
C TYR A 80 22.77 -1.53 24.91
N TRP A 81 21.64 -0.87 25.24
CA TRP A 81 21.58 0.42 25.94
C TRP A 81 21.05 0.31 27.38
N GLY A 82 20.58 -0.87 27.79
CA GLY A 82 20.08 -1.09 29.14
C GLY A 82 21.14 -0.83 30.23
N ASP A 83 20.72 -0.67 31.47
CA ASP A 83 21.56 -0.45 32.63
C ASP A 83 22.46 0.82 32.51
N ASP A 84 21.89 1.94 32.08
CA ASP A 84 22.56 3.24 31.94
C ASP A 84 23.80 3.24 31.02
N ARG A 85 23.92 2.26 30.12
CA ARG A 85 25.12 2.12 29.27
C ARG A 85 25.38 3.34 28.39
N LEU A 86 24.33 3.97 27.85
CA LEU A 86 24.50 5.22 27.08
C LEU A 86 24.91 6.39 27.96
N ALA A 87 24.27 6.58 29.12
CA ALA A 87 24.63 7.64 30.05
C ALA A 87 26.06 7.47 30.54
N ASN A 88 26.45 6.25 30.93
CA ASN A 88 27.80 5.92 31.35
C ASN A 88 28.83 5.98 30.22
N ALA A 89 28.41 5.88 28.96
CA ALA A 89 29.33 5.97 27.82
C ALA A 89 29.76 7.42 27.55
N VAL A 90 29.00 8.42 27.97
CA VAL A 90 29.39 9.83 27.86
C VAL A 90 30.71 10.09 28.63
N ASP A 91 30.87 9.53 29.81
CA ASP A 91 32.07 9.62 30.60
C ASP A 91 33.28 8.91 29.96
N LYS A 92 32.99 8.02 28.99
CA LYS A 92 33.98 7.25 28.21
C LYS A 92 34.21 7.80 26.80
N GLY A 93 33.64 8.98 26.50
CA GLY A 93 33.85 9.69 25.22
C GLY A 93 32.71 9.56 24.21
N PHE A 94 31.57 8.98 24.56
CA PHE A 94 30.37 9.08 23.71
C PHE A 94 29.89 10.54 23.67
N ASN A 95 29.44 10.99 22.49
CA ASN A 95 29.08 12.38 22.30
C ASN A 95 27.80 12.74 23.09
N ARG A 96 27.96 13.59 24.12
CA ARG A 96 26.82 14.07 24.93
C ARG A 96 25.76 14.77 24.09
N THR A 97 26.15 15.59 23.10
CA THR A 97 25.20 16.26 22.22
C THR A 97 24.33 15.25 21.43
N ARG A 98 24.90 14.10 21.06
CA ARG A 98 24.09 13.05 20.40
C ARG A 98 23.06 12.42 21.36
N LEU A 99 23.42 12.19 22.62
CA LEU A 99 22.49 11.70 23.63
C LEU A 99 21.38 12.71 23.91
N GLU A 100 21.72 13.99 24.00
CA GLU A 100 20.76 15.08 24.16
C GLU A 100 19.81 15.18 22.94
N ASP A 101 20.34 15.05 21.71
CA ASP A 101 19.54 15.03 20.48
C ASP A 101 18.52 13.86 20.46
N MET A 102 18.91 12.64 20.90
CA MET A 102 17.99 11.51 21.04
C MET A 102 16.81 11.84 21.96
N ALA A 103 17.12 12.41 23.12
CA ALA A 103 16.10 12.78 24.10
C ALA A 103 15.21 13.91 23.57
N VAL A 104 15.79 14.96 23.00
CA VAL A 104 15.06 16.09 22.45
C VAL A 104 14.09 15.67 21.35
N ARG A 105 14.51 14.82 20.41
CA ARG A 105 13.65 14.33 19.33
C ARG A 105 12.43 13.56 19.84
N SER A 106 12.63 12.66 20.80
CA SER A 106 11.54 11.90 21.41
C SER A 106 10.57 12.80 22.18
N ILE A 107 11.08 13.72 23.01
CA ILE A 107 10.28 14.64 23.81
C ILE A 107 9.56 15.66 22.92
N ALA A 108 10.23 16.22 21.91
CA ALA A 108 9.62 17.17 20.97
C ALA A 108 8.43 16.54 20.21
N THR A 109 8.56 15.28 19.82
CA THR A 109 7.47 14.54 19.17
C THR A 109 6.30 14.30 20.14
N TRP A 110 6.59 14.02 21.41
CA TRP A 110 5.58 13.89 22.45
C TRP A 110 4.73 15.17 22.59
N TYR A 111 5.38 16.34 22.62
CA TYR A 111 4.69 17.64 22.60
C TYR A 111 3.98 17.91 21.27
N GLN A 112 4.58 17.55 20.13
CA GLN A 112 3.98 17.76 18.81
C GLN A 112 2.59 17.09 18.68
N PHE A 113 2.42 15.94 19.34
CA PHE A 113 1.17 15.17 19.31
C PHE A 113 0.28 15.38 20.54
N GLY A 114 0.54 16.43 21.34
CA GLY A 114 -0.31 16.81 22.44
C GLY A 114 -0.42 15.77 23.56
N GLN A 115 0.61 14.93 23.75
CA GLN A 115 0.58 13.91 24.79
C GLN A 115 0.71 14.48 26.21
N ASP A 116 0.97 15.79 26.32
CA ASP A 116 1.00 16.57 27.56
C ASP A 116 -0.33 17.28 27.87
N GLU A 117 -1.30 17.20 26.98
CA GLU A 117 -2.60 17.83 27.16
C GLU A 117 -3.48 17.03 28.13
N ASP A 118 -4.36 17.74 28.87
CA ASP A 118 -5.19 17.12 29.90
C ASP A 118 -6.22 16.11 29.37
N ASP A 119 -6.54 16.16 28.09
CA ASP A 119 -7.49 15.25 27.42
C ASP A 119 -6.80 14.06 26.72
N PHE A 120 -5.47 13.98 26.78
CA PHE A 120 -4.76 12.80 26.27
C PHE A 120 -5.05 11.59 27.16
N PRO A 121 -5.33 10.40 26.62
CA PRO A 121 -5.65 9.20 27.41
C PRO A 121 -4.57 8.86 28.44
N GLU A 122 -4.98 8.47 29.64
CA GLU A 122 -4.06 8.08 30.70
C GLU A 122 -3.22 6.87 30.30
N LEU A 123 -2.01 6.78 30.85
CA LEU A 123 -1.12 5.64 30.64
C LEU A 123 -1.76 4.34 31.15
N GLY A 124 -1.60 3.26 30.40
CA GLY A 124 -2.14 1.95 30.77
C GLY A 124 -3.59 1.73 30.36
N VAL A 125 -4.20 2.71 29.67
CA VAL A 125 -5.46 2.51 28.97
C VAL A 125 -5.19 1.65 27.75
N GLY A 126 -5.53 0.39 27.84
CA GLY A 126 -5.31 -0.55 26.76
C GLY A 126 -5.89 -1.92 27.09
N MET A 127 -6.03 -2.73 26.07
CA MET A 127 -6.49 -4.09 26.24
C MET A 127 -5.38 -4.92 26.90
N PRO A 128 -5.63 -5.61 28.04
CA PRO A 128 -4.63 -6.49 28.62
C PRO A 128 -4.34 -7.66 27.67
N ALA A 129 -3.16 -8.28 27.81
CA ALA A 129 -2.79 -9.46 27.05
C ALA A 129 -3.81 -10.60 27.21
N ASP A 130 -4.40 -10.73 28.40
CA ASP A 130 -5.53 -11.62 28.69
C ASP A 130 -6.80 -10.78 28.88
N ILE A 131 -7.64 -10.71 27.87
CA ILE A 131 -8.91 -9.97 27.90
C ILE A 131 -9.96 -10.59 28.82
N THR A 132 -9.74 -11.78 29.33
CA THR A 132 -10.65 -12.44 30.31
C THR A 132 -10.43 -11.91 31.72
N LEU A 133 -9.29 -11.27 31.99
CA LEU A 133 -9.04 -10.63 33.27
C LEU A 133 -9.90 -9.38 33.47
N PRO A 134 -10.30 -9.08 34.72
CA PRO A 134 -11.02 -7.84 35.00
C PRO A 134 -10.22 -6.62 34.52
N HIS A 135 -10.84 -5.80 33.67
CA HIS A 135 -10.27 -4.57 33.16
C HIS A 135 -11.38 -3.55 32.89
N GLU A 136 -11.02 -2.30 32.82
CA GLU A 136 -11.95 -1.24 32.45
C GLU A 136 -12.16 -1.22 30.94
N TYR A 137 -13.42 -1.17 30.50
CA TYR A 137 -13.73 -0.95 29.08
C TYR A 137 -13.56 0.53 28.74
N VAL A 138 -12.66 0.81 27.80
CA VAL A 138 -12.46 2.16 27.25
C VAL A 138 -12.90 2.18 25.79
N ASP A 139 -13.91 2.97 25.49
CA ASP A 139 -14.36 3.20 24.11
C ASP A 139 -13.53 4.31 23.46
N ALA A 140 -12.44 3.94 22.82
CA ALA A 140 -11.57 4.85 22.08
C ALA A 140 -11.99 5.03 20.60
N LYS A 141 -13.17 4.52 20.22
CA LYS A 141 -13.67 4.65 18.84
C LYS A 141 -14.22 6.07 18.60
N ASP A 142 -13.69 6.75 17.60
CA ASP A 142 -14.28 7.99 17.12
C ASP A 142 -15.55 7.69 16.29
N PRO A 143 -16.75 8.10 16.72
CA PRO A 143 -17.97 7.92 15.95
C PRO A 143 -17.92 8.56 14.55
N ALA A 144 -17.13 9.63 14.36
CA ALA A 144 -16.95 10.30 13.07
C ALA A 144 -16.12 9.47 12.08
N ALA A 145 -15.28 8.56 12.56
CA ALA A 145 -14.51 7.66 11.72
C ALA A 145 -15.36 6.55 11.07
N ARG A 146 -16.46 6.14 11.71
CA ARG A 146 -17.28 4.99 11.28
C ARG A 146 -17.81 5.08 9.83
N PRO A 147 -18.35 6.22 9.35
CA PRO A 147 -18.75 6.36 7.94
C PRO A 147 -17.57 6.21 6.98
N ASN A 148 -16.40 6.72 7.37
CA ASN A 148 -15.18 6.67 6.56
C ASN A 148 -14.66 5.24 6.38
N LEU A 149 -14.79 4.36 7.40
CA LEU A 149 -14.37 2.96 7.29
C LEU A 149 -15.11 2.23 6.17
N LEU A 150 -16.43 2.34 6.13
CA LEU A 150 -17.23 1.73 5.06
C LEU A 150 -16.94 2.37 3.69
N GLN A 151 -16.79 3.70 3.64
CA GLN A 151 -16.47 4.40 2.40
C GLN A 151 -15.12 3.94 1.85
N GLN A 152 -14.09 3.87 2.66
CA GLN A 152 -12.76 3.41 2.25
C GLN A 152 -12.79 1.95 1.79
N ALA A 153 -13.53 1.08 2.49
CA ALA A 153 -13.73 -0.30 2.07
C ALA A 153 -14.37 -0.39 0.68
N VAL A 154 -15.43 0.39 0.41
CA VAL A 154 -16.07 0.45 -0.92
C VAL A 154 -15.11 0.98 -1.98
N GLU A 155 -14.41 2.08 -1.69
CA GLU A 155 -13.51 2.73 -2.65
C GLU A 155 -12.23 1.95 -2.95
N GLY A 156 -11.86 1.01 -2.07
CA GLY A 156 -10.74 0.10 -2.26
C GLY A 156 -11.02 -1.05 -3.24
N HIS A 157 -12.28 -1.32 -3.56
CA HIS A 157 -12.64 -2.36 -4.53
C HIS A 157 -12.37 -1.89 -5.95
N VAL A 158 -11.67 -2.73 -6.73
CA VAL A 158 -11.32 -2.43 -8.12
C VAL A 158 -11.99 -3.43 -9.06
N LEU A 159 -12.94 -2.96 -9.85
CA LEU A 159 -13.56 -3.75 -10.91
C LEU A 159 -12.65 -3.75 -12.13
N VAL A 160 -12.14 -4.93 -12.54
CA VAL A 160 -11.20 -5.04 -13.66
C VAL A 160 -11.79 -5.73 -14.89
N LYS A 161 -12.87 -6.47 -14.74
CA LYS A 161 -13.64 -7.07 -15.85
C LYS A 161 -15.13 -6.92 -15.57
N ASN A 162 -15.91 -6.50 -16.56
CA ASN A 162 -17.38 -6.47 -16.52
C ASN A 162 -17.91 -6.56 -17.94
N ILE A 163 -18.17 -7.78 -18.41
CA ILE A 163 -18.71 -8.04 -19.74
C ILE A 163 -20.19 -8.41 -19.65
N ARG A 164 -20.92 -8.22 -20.74
CA ARG A 164 -22.36 -8.54 -20.85
C ARG A 164 -23.23 -7.79 -19.81
N ASN A 165 -22.75 -6.68 -19.25
CA ASN A 165 -23.43 -5.96 -18.15
C ASN A 165 -23.75 -6.86 -16.95
N ALA A 166 -22.84 -7.74 -16.57
CA ALA A 166 -22.99 -8.66 -15.45
C ALA A 166 -23.19 -7.93 -14.12
N LEU A 167 -22.51 -6.80 -13.97
CA LEU A 167 -22.65 -5.90 -12.83
C LEU A 167 -23.13 -4.50 -13.28
N PRO A 168 -23.94 -3.80 -12.46
CA PRO A 168 -24.51 -4.26 -11.19
C PRO A 168 -25.56 -5.34 -11.37
N LEU A 169 -25.75 -6.19 -10.34
CA LEU A 169 -26.83 -7.15 -10.27
C LEU A 169 -28.20 -6.43 -10.30
N ARG A 170 -29.09 -6.88 -11.16
CA ARG A 170 -30.40 -6.22 -11.37
C ARG A 170 -31.50 -7.10 -10.82
N ALA A 171 -31.77 -6.99 -9.51
CA ALA A 171 -32.81 -7.74 -8.80
C ALA A 171 -32.75 -9.25 -9.15
N PRO A 172 -31.67 -9.95 -8.87
CA PRO A 172 -31.53 -11.36 -9.17
C PRO A 172 -32.59 -12.15 -8.41
N LYS A 173 -33.15 -13.19 -9.04
CA LYS A 173 -34.13 -14.10 -8.41
C LYS A 173 -33.42 -15.22 -7.66
N SER A 174 -32.27 -15.63 -8.16
CA SER A 174 -31.46 -16.70 -7.57
C SER A 174 -29.99 -16.42 -7.72
N LEU A 175 -29.24 -16.60 -6.66
CA LEU A 175 -27.78 -16.49 -6.59
C LEU A 175 -27.17 -17.78 -6.08
N SER A 176 -26.02 -18.18 -6.66
CA SER A 176 -25.15 -19.20 -6.07
C SER A 176 -23.89 -18.54 -5.55
N ILE A 177 -23.48 -18.86 -4.32
CA ILE A 177 -22.32 -18.24 -3.64
C ILE A 177 -21.33 -19.34 -3.24
N PHE A 178 -20.08 -19.19 -3.68
CA PHE A 178 -19.04 -20.19 -3.52
C PHE A 178 -17.76 -19.59 -2.98
N GLY A 179 -16.92 -20.46 -2.42
CA GLY A 179 -15.55 -20.15 -2.04
C GLY A 179 -15.38 -19.83 -0.56
N TYR A 180 -14.23 -20.21 -0.07
CA TYR A 180 -13.81 -20.17 1.33
C TYR A 180 -13.72 -18.74 1.91
N ASP A 181 -13.58 -17.74 1.05
CA ASP A 181 -13.45 -16.33 1.40
C ASP A 181 -14.82 -15.61 1.57
N ALA A 182 -15.93 -16.33 1.38
CA ALA A 182 -17.27 -15.75 1.51
C ALA A 182 -17.76 -15.58 2.95
N THR A 183 -17.20 -16.34 3.90
CA THR A 183 -17.64 -16.44 5.30
C THR A 183 -16.55 -16.00 6.27
N SER A 184 -16.90 -15.89 7.56
CA SER A 184 -15.90 -15.63 8.59
C SER A 184 -14.91 -16.79 8.71
N ALA A 185 -13.69 -16.47 9.13
CA ALA A 185 -12.68 -17.47 9.41
C ALA A 185 -13.16 -18.52 10.41
N TRP A 186 -12.74 -19.74 10.17
CA TRP A 186 -13.12 -20.92 10.96
C TRP A 186 -12.48 -20.99 12.36
N ALA A 187 -11.85 -19.96 12.81
CA ALA A 187 -11.30 -19.87 14.16
C ALA A 187 -12.35 -19.82 15.26
N ALA A 188 -13.57 -20.14 14.92
CA ALA A 188 -14.67 -19.93 15.81
C ALA A 188 -14.74 -20.87 17.01
N ASN A 189 -13.82 -21.80 17.21
CA ASN A 189 -13.73 -22.54 18.46
C ASN A 189 -12.30 -22.55 19.04
N PRO A 190 -11.89 -21.44 19.66
CA PRO A 190 -10.58 -21.34 20.28
C PRO A 190 -10.37 -22.31 21.46
N ALA A 191 -11.43 -22.97 21.94
CA ALA A 191 -11.37 -23.88 23.08
C ALA A 191 -10.96 -25.31 22.73
N GLU A 192 -10.79 -25.68 21.48
CA GLU A 192 -10.26 -26.98 21.10
C GLU A 192 -8.73 -26.97 21.12
N GLU A 193 -8.19 -27.53 22.20
CA GLU A 193 -6.77 -27.76 22.40
C GLU A 193 -6.16 -28.48 21.18
N GLY A 194 -5.21 -27.86 20.50
CA GLY A 194 -4.47 -28.44 19.37
C GLY A 194 -4.98 -28.11 17.98
N ASN A 195 -6.05 -27.34 17.80
CA ASN A 195 -6.56 -26.98 16.49
C ASN A 195 -6.03 -25.60 16.03
N VAL A 196 -4.72 -25.46 16.02
CA VAL A 196 -4.04 -24.22 15.56
C VAL A 196 -3.97 -24.15 14.03
N ALA A 197 -4.15 -25.28 13.35
CA ALA A 197 -4.22 -25.34 11.90
C ALA A 197 -5.57 -24.78 11.42
N GLY A 198 -5.56 -23.60 10.84
CA GLY A 198 -6.76 -22.88 10.38
C GLY A 198 -7.28 -21.83 11.35
N ALA A 199 -6.61 -21.64 12.49
CA ALA A 199 -6.85 -20.48 13.32
C ALA A 199 -6.39 -19.21 12.57
N PRO A 200 -7.12 -18.08 12.69
CA PRO A 200 -6.62 -16.81 12.24
C PRO A 200 -5.25 -16.52 12.86
N ASP A 201 -4.52 -15.62 12.29
CA ASP A 201 -3.34 -15.03 12.86
C ASP A 201 -3.53 -14.79 14.38
N PHE A 202 -2.48 -15.01 15.18
CA PHE A 202 -2.57 -14.94 16.64
C PHE A 202 -3.13 -13.60 17.16
N TRP A 203 -2.98 -12.52 16.41
CA TRP A 203 -3.58 -11.23 16.71
C TRP A 203 -5.11 -11.30 16.69
N THR A 204 -5.67 -11.97 15.72
CA THR A 204 -7.12 -12.19 15.63
C THR A 204 -7.61 -13.14 16.72
N GLN A 205 -6.80 -14.12 17.13
CA GLN A 205 -7.12 -15.02 18.23
C GLN A 205 -7.17 -14.31 19.57
N SER A 206 -6.24 -13.39 19.85
CA SER A 206 -6.25 -12.58 21.07
C SER A 206 -7.56 -11.81 21.19
N TRP A 207 -8.08 -11.29 20.10
CA TRP A 207 -9.37 -10.62 20.08
C TRP A 207 -10.55 -11.55 20.40
N GLN A 208 -10.49 -12.81 20.00
CA GLN A 208 -11.54 -13.79 20.28
C GLN A 208 -11.47 -14.36 21.71
N GLY A 209 -10.60 -13.84 22.55
CA GLY A 209 -10.47 -14.27 23.95
C GLY A 209 -9.65 -15.53 24.12
N VAL A 210 -8.86 -15.91 23.16
CA VAL A 210 -7.89 -17.02 23.29
C VAL A 210 -6.67 -16.51 24.02
N ASN A 211 -6.45 -17.04 25.20
CA ASN A 211 -5.22 -16.78 25.95
C ASN A 211 -4.10 -17.67 25.39
N LEU A 212 -3.32 -17.14 24.46
CA LEU A 212 -2.12 -17.81 23.96
C LEU A 212 -0.94 -17.51 24.88
N THR A 213 -0.16 -18.53 25.21
CA THR A 213 1.17 -18.30 25.80
C THR A 213 2.07 -17.65 24.76
N ASP A 214 3.14 -16.94 25.20
CA ASP A 214 4.13 -16.34 24.29
C ASP A 214 4.71 -17.37 23.31
N GLU A 215 4.87 -18.62 23.75
CA GLU A 215 5.37 -19.72 22.91
C GLU A 215 4.34 -20.15 21.87
N GLN A 216 3.06 -20.21 22.22
CA GLN A 216 1.98 -20.51 21.28
C GLN A 216 1.78 -19.36 20.28
N ALA A 217 1.80 -18.12 20.75
CA ALA A 217 1.72 -16.94 19.88
C ALA A 217 2.90 -16.91 18.89
N HIS A 218 4.10 -17.26 19.37
CA HIS A 218 5.29 -17.35 18.52
C HIS A 218 5.21 -18.52 17.52
N GLN A 219 4.63 -19.65 17.92
CA GLN A 219 4.40 -20.79 17.02
C GLN A 219 3.34 -20.48 15.96
N VAL A 220 2.28 -19.78 16.31
CA VAL A 220 1.24 -19.35 15.35
C VAL A 220 1.80 -18.30 14.40
N GLY A 221 2.58 -17.34 14.89
CA GLY A 221 3.23 -16.33 14.05
C GLY A 221 4.39 -16.89 13.20
N SER A 222 5.08 -17.96 13.66
CA SER A 222 6.20 -18.57 12.93
C SER A 222 5.79 -19.72 12.02
N ASN A 223 4.71 -20.40 12.33
CA ASN A 223 4.07 -21.33 11.40
C ASN A 223 2.98 -20.55 10.68
N ALA A 224 3.38 -19.78 9.65
CA ALA A 224 2.39 -19.34 8.65
C ALA A 224 1.54 -20.57 8.35
N PRO A 225 0.24 -20.55 8.58
CA PRO A 225 -0.56 -21.75 8.45
C PRO A 225 -0.31 -22.30 7.06
N VAL A 226 0.11 -23.55 6.99
CA VAL A 226 0.06 -24.30 5.73
C VAL A 226 -1.42 -24.48 5.49
N VAL A 227 -2.03 -23.40 5.00
CA VAL A 227 -3.43 -23.39 4.64
C VAL A 227 -3.51 -24.14 3.33
N ASP A 228 -4.47 -24.98 3.18
CA ASP A 228 -4.79 -25.61 1.92
C ASP A 228 -5.96 -24.84 1.28
N PRO A 229 -5.78 -24.16 0.15
CA PRO A 229 -4.53 -24.08 -0.65
C PRO A 229 -3.46 -23.15 -0.04
N PRO A 230 -2.17 -23.42 -0.31
CA PRO A 230 -1.08 -22.59 0.19
C PRO A 230 -1.18 -21.14 -0.32
N GLY A 231 -0.94 -20.18 0.55
CA GLY A 231 -1.03 -18.74 0.22
C GLY A 231 -2.44 -18.19 0.25
N THR A 232 -3.39 -18.91 0.84
CA THR A 232 -4.75 -18.46 1.11
C THR A 232 -5.02 -18.34 2.62
N TYR A 233 -6.16 -17.77 2.96
CA TYR A 233 -6.66 -17.65 4.32
C TYR A 233 -8.05 -18.28 4.40
N HIS A 234 -8.35 -19.06 5.43
CA HIS A 234 -9.66 -19.68 5.62
C HIS A 234 -10.66 -18.67 6.16
N GLY A 235 -11.48 -18.12 5.28
CA GLY A 235 -12.46 -17.10 5.58
C GLY A 235 -12.14 -15.80 4.88
N VAL A 236 -12.99 -14.80 5.05
CA VAL A 236 -12.83 -13.47 4.43
C VAL A 236 -11.53 -12.83 4.88
N LEU A 237 -10.71 -12.46 3.91
CA LEU A 237 -9.44 -11.80 4.16
C LEU A 237 -9.67 -10.31 4.40
N LEU A 238 -9.54 -9.88 5.65
CA LEU A 238 -9.81 -8.50 6.07
C LEU A 238 -8.56 -7.63 6.12
N VAL A 239 -7.45 -8.23 6.55
CA VAL A 239 -6.16 -7.57 6.80
C VAL A 239 -5.02 -8.52 6.42
N GLY A 240 -3.81 -7.98 6.25
CA GLY A 240 -2.61 -8.80 6.09
C GLY A 240 -2.18 -9.45 7.41
N GLY A 241 -1.26 -10.42 7.33
CA GLY A 241 -0.72 -11.10 8.50
C GLY A 241 0.47 -10.38 9.14
N GLY A 242 0.90 -10.86 10.30
CA GLY A 242 2.00 -10.32 11.09
C GLY A 242 1.62 -9.03 11.82
N SER A 243 2.57 -8.11 11.98
CA SER A 243 2.36 -6.84 12.69
C SER A 243 1.34 -5.90 12.01
N GLY A 244 1.01 -6.16 10.74
CA GLY A 244 -0.05 -5.46 10.01
C GLY A 244 -1.47 -5.93 10.34
N SER A 245 -1.62 -7.03 11.08
CA SER A 245 -2.92 -7.55 11.49
C SER A 245 -3.61 -6.61 12.45
N ASN A 246 -4.90 -6.44 12.24
CA ASN A 246 -5.77 -5.67 13.13
C ASN A 246 -6.89 -6.58 13.64
N VAL A 247 -7.28 -6.33 14.89
CA VAL A 247 -8.43 -6.97 15.51
C VAL A 247 -9.69 -6.19 15.15
N PRO A 248 -10.58 -6.74 14.31
CA PRO A 248 -11.79 -6.03 13.93
C PRO A 248 -12.78 -6.01 15.11
N ALA A 249 -13.36 -4.85 15.39
CA ALA A 249 -14.44 -4.74 16.38
C ALA A 249 -15.74 -5.45 15.91
N TYR A 250 -15.85 -5.69 14.62
CA TYR A 250 -17.01 -6.28 13.96
C TYR A 250 -16.57 -6.86 12.61
N ILE A 251 -17.12 -7.98 12.21
CA ILE A 251 -16.86 -8.62 10.92
C ILE A 251 -18.16 -8.69 10.12
N SER A 252 -18.21 -7.99 8.99
CA SER A 252 -19.22 -8.17 7.96
C SER A 252 -18.67 -9.07 6.87
N THR A 253 -19.13 -10.31 6.81
CA THR A 253 -18.70 -11.22 5.74
C THR A 253 -19.48 -10.97 4.45
N PRO A 254 -18.93 -11.32 3.27
CA PRO A 254 -19.67 -11.25 2.01
C PRO A 254 -20.97 -12.03 2.05
N TYR A 255 -20.95 -13.25 2.57
CA TYR A 255 -22.15 -14.09 2.65
C TYR A 255 -23.23 -13.47 3.53
N ASP A 256 -22.91 -12.96 4.71
CA ASP A 256 -23.88 -12.37 5.61
C ASP A 256 -24.53 -11.13 4.97
N ALA A 257 -23.73 -10.24 4.40
CA ALA A 257 -24.24 -9.01 3.78
C ALA A 257 -25.11 -9.29 2.54
N ILE A 258 -24.71 -10.25 1.70
CA ILE A 258 -25.49 -10.64 0.52
C ILE A 258 -26.76 -11.39 0.94
N SER A 259 -26.70 -12.26 1.96
CA SER A 259 -27.87 -12.97 2.47
C SER A 259 -28.92 -12.02 3.05
N GLN A 260 -28.47 -11.00 3.81
CA GLN A 260 -29.37 -9.97 4.31
C GLN A 260 -30.06 -9.23 3.16
N ARG A 261 -29.32 -8.82 2.15
CA ARG A 261 -29.86 -8.15 0.96
C ARG A 261 -30.80 -9.05 0.17
N ALA A 262 -30.42 -10.31 -0.01
CA ALA A 262 -31.25 -11.30 -0.72
C ALA A 262 -32.60 -11.55 -0.02
N TYR A 263 -32.58 -11.61 1.32
CA TYR A 263 -33.80 -11.70 2.10
C TYR A 263 -34.73 -10.49 1.87
N GLU A 264 -34.18 -9.28 1.86
CA GLU A 264 -34.95 -8.06 1.62
C GLU A 264 -35.52 -7.99 0.18
N ASP A 265 -34.76 -8.46 -0.81
CA ASP A 265 -35.13 -8.44 -2.23
C ASP A 265 -35.92 -9.66 -2.68
N GLY A 266 -36.08 -10.69 -1.84
CA GLY A 266 -36.74 -11.95 -2.18
C GLY A 266 -35.92 -12.83 -3.14
N THR A 267 -34.62 -12.74 -3.09
CA THR A 267 -33.65 -13.55 -3.87
C THR A 267 -33.40 -14.88 -3.18
N GLU A 268 -33.45 -15.99 -3.90
CA GLU A 268 -33.04 -17.31 -3.39
C GLU A 268 -31.53 -17.47 -3.42
N ILE A 269 -30.94 -18.05 -2.38
CA ILE A 269 -29.52 -18.32 -2.29
C ILE A 269 -29.22 -19.80 -2.16
N TRP A 270 -28.26 -20.26 -2.98
CA TRP A 270 -27.57 -21.52 -2.82
C TRP A 270 -26.12 -21.24 -2.48
N SER A 271 -25.48 -22.05 -1.61
CA SER A 271 -24.09 -21.82 -1.24
C SER A 271 -23.31 -23.09 -0.97
N ASP A 272 -22.02 -23.07 -1.29
CA ASP A 272 -21.03 -24.10 -0.93
C ASP A 272 -19.65 -23.42 -0.74
N PHE A 273 -19.14 -23.44 0.46
CA PHE A 273 -17.90 -22.74 0.82
C PHE A 273 -16.69 -23.68 0.97
N ALA A 274 -16.90 -24.98 0.80
CA ALA A 274 -15.87 -25.98 1.06
C ALA A 274 -15.41 -26.76 -0.17
N SER A 275 -16.27 -26.90 -1.18
CA SER A 275 -15.96 -27.73 -2.35
C SER A 275 -15.12 -26.99 -3.37
N HIS A 276 -14.04 -27.60 -3.86
CA HIS A 276 -13.24 -27.08 -4.98
C HIS A 276 -13.99 -27.21 -6.34
N SER A 277 -14.98 -28.07 -6.42
CA SER A 277 -15.82 -28.24 -7.62
C SER A 277 -17.30 -28.37 -7.24
N PRO A 278 -17.90 -27.27 -6.76
CA PRO A 278 -19.26 -27.28 -6.21
C PRO A 278 -20.32 -27.61 -7.28
N SER A 279 -21.46 -28.09 -6.81
CA SER A 279 -22.67 -28.14 -7.63
C SER A 279 -23.25 -26.74 -7.75
N VAL A 280 -23.70 -26.38 -8.95
CA VAL A 280 -24.27 -25.08 -9.26
C VAL A 280 -25.74 -25.24 -9.58
N VAL A 281 -26.59 -24.35 -9.07
CA VAL A 281 -27.99 -24.29 -9.45
C VAL A 281 -28.10 -23.73 -10.87
N ALA A 282 -28.58 -24.54 -11.81
CA ALA A 282 -28.55 -24.18 -13.24
C ALA A 282 -29.40 -22.94 -13.58
N SER A 283 -30.37 -22.57 -12.71
CA SER A 283 -31.20 -21.38 -12.86
C SER A 283 -30.69 -20.14 -12.15
N SER A 284 -29.47 -20.18 -11.56
CA SER A 284 -28.89 -19.00 -10.91
C SER A 284 -28.64 -17.88 -11.91
N ASP A 285 -29.12 -16.68 -11.59
CA ASP A 285 -28.91 -15.48 -12.39
C ASP A 285 -27.44 -15.06 -12.40
N ALA A 286 -26.74 -15.32 -11.28
CA ALA A 286 -25.31 -15.16 -11.16
C ALA A 286 -24.70 -16.12 -10.13
N CYS A 287 -23.42 -16.43 -10.33
CA CYS A 287 -22.61 -17.24 -9.44
C CYS A 287 -21.44 -16.39 -8.93
N LEU A 288 -21.42 -16.15 -7.63
CA LEU A 288 -20.37 -15.36 -6.96
C LEU A 288 -19.32 -16.31 -6.39
N VAL A 289 -18.07 -16.09 -6.73
CA VAL A 289 -16.95 -16.92 -6.25
C VAL A 289 -15.98 -16.03 -5.48
N PHE A 290 -15.83 -16.31 -4.19
CA PHE A 290 -14.95 -15.58 -3.28
C PHE A 290 -13.67 -16.37 -3.00
N ILE A 291 -12.54 -15.81 -3.39
CA ILE A 291 -11.21 -16.36 -3.18
C ILE A 291 -10.30 -15.28 -2.60
N ASN A 292 -9.18 -15.68 -2.02
CA ASN A 292 -8.21 -14.72 -1.52
C ASN A 292 -6.75 -15.08 -1.85
N ALA A 293 -5.88 -14.11 -1.63
CA ALA A 293 -4.43 -14.28 -1.67
C ALA A 293 -3.83 -13.63 -0.43
N PHE A 294 -3.47 -14.44 0.54
CA PHE A 294 -2.93 -14.02 1.82
C PHE A 294 -1.43 -13.78 1.74
N SER A 295 -0.95 -12.79 2.46
CA SER A 295 0.47 -12.57 2.74
C SER A 295 0.64 -12.12 4.19
N THR A 296 1.75 -12.53 4.78
CA THR A 296 2.11 -12.17 6.15
C THR A 296 3.54 -11.67 6.20
N GLU A 297 3.86 -10.94 7.25
CA GLU A 297 5.23 -10.64 7.63
C GLU A 297 6.02 -11.95 7.87
N ILE A 298 7.33 -11.94 7.66
CA ILE A 298 8.29 -13.06 7.85
C ILE A 298 8.27 -14.08 6.71
N PHE A 299 7.10 -14.44 6.16
CA PHE A 299 6.98 -15.52 5.19
C PHE A 299 6.50 -15.01 3.83
N ASP A 300 7.21 -15.43 2.78
CA ASP A 300 6.78 -15.16 1.42
C ASP A 300 5.64 -16.11 1.00
N ARG A 301 4.72 -15.59 0.22
CA ARG A 301 3.73 -16.41 -0.47
C ARG A 301 4.43 -17.37 -1.45
N PRO A 302 3.94 -18.61 -1.63
CA PRO A 302 4.57 -19.60 -2.53
C PRO A 302 4.65 -19.14 -3.99
N GLY A 303 3.74 -18.25 -4.39
CA GLY A 303 3.65 -17.74 -5.76
C GLY A 303 2.60 -16.64 -5.89
N LEU A 304 2.36 -16.21 -7.13
CA LEU A 304 1.35 -15.22 -7.46
C LEU A 304 0.02 -15.85 -7.92
N THR A 305 -0.08 -17.17 -7.95
CA THR A 305 -1.27 -17.98 -8.25
C THR A 305 -1.45 -19.05 -7.19
N ASP A 306 -2.63 -19.62 -7.11
CA ASP A 306 -2.86 -20.92 -6.51
C ASP A 306 -3.86 -21.70 -7.36
N ASP A 307 -3.53 -22.97 -7.65
CA ASP A 307 -4.25 -23.81 -8.58
C ASP A 307 -5.65 -24.15 -8.09
N ALA A 308 -5.84 -24.30 -6.77
CA ALA A 308 -7.11 -24.70 -6.19
C ALA A 308 -8.17 -23.60 -6.31
N SER A 309 -7.81 -22.34 -6.06
CA SER A 309 -8.70 -21.19 -6.27
C SER A 309 -9.02 -20.98 -7.76
N ASP A 310 -8.00 -21.14 -8.64
CA ASP A 310 -8.19 -21.03 -10.08
C ASP A 310 -9.12 -22.13 -10.61
N GLU A 311 -8.97 -23.36 -10.11
CA GLU A 311 -9.82 -24.49 -10.44
C GLU A 311 -11.27 -24.30 -9.92
N LEU A 312 -11.45 -23.76 -8.72
CA LEU A 312 -12.75 -23.40 -8.17
C LEU A 312 -13.49 -22.42 -9.09
N VAL A 313 -12.84 -21.31 -9.47
CA VAL A 313 -13.46 -20.31 -10.36
C VAL A 313 -13.83 -20.94 -11.70
N ASN A 314 -12.93 -21.70 -12.33
CA ASN A 314 -13.18 -22.35 -13.62
C ASN A 314 -14.24 -23.46 -13.52
N SER A 315 -14.27 -24.22 -12.43
CA SER A 315 -15.30 -25.23 -12.18
C SER A 315 -16.69 -24.62 -12.10
N VAL A 316 -16.85 -23.50 -11.39
CA VAL A 316 -18.12 -22.76 -11.33
C VAL A 316 -18.46 -22.20 -12.70
N ALA A 317 -17.50 -21.54 -13.38
CA ALA A 317 -17.71 -20.94 -14.70
C ALA A 317 -18.10 -21.98 -15.79
N SER A 318 -17.66 -23.23 -15.63
CA SER A 318 -18.07 -24.32 -16.53
C SER A 318 -19.56 -24.70 -16.42
N LYS A 319 -20.21 -24.30 -15.32
CA LYS A 319 -21.61 -24.66 -14.97
C LYS A 319 -22.51 -23.41 -14.88
N CYS A 320 -21.95 -22.21 -14.87
CA CYS A 320 -22.64 -20.94 -14.71
C CYS A 320 -22.08 -19.91 -15.69
N ASN A 321 -22.89 -19.46 -16.62
CA ASN A 321 -22.46 -18.53 -17.67
C ASN A 321 -22.37 -17.07 -17.23
N ASN A 322 -22.67 -16.77 -15.98
CA ASN A 322 -22.54 -15.47 -15.34
C ASN A 322 -21.81 -15.63 -14.00
N THR A 323 -20.52 -15.94 -14.07
CA THR A 323 -19.66 -16.11 -12.91
C THR A 323 -18.91 -14.81 -12.62
N ILE A 324 -19.00 -14.36 -11.37
CA ILE A 324 -18.36 -13.14 -10.87
C ILE A 324 -17.31 -13.59 -9.86
N ALA A 325 -16.03 -13.34 -10.13
CA ALA A 325 -14.92 -13.65 -9.24
C ALA A 325 -14.59 -12.42 -8.38
N ILE A 326 -14.57 -12.60 -7.08
CA ILE A 326 -14.16 -11.58 -6.09
C ILE A 326 -12.93 -12.09 -5.39
N VAL A 327 -11.87 -11.28 -5.41
CA VAL A 327 -10.55 -11.64 -4.91
C VAL A 327 -10.13 -10.67 -3.82
N HIS A 328 -10.15 -11.11 -2.56
CA HIS A 328 -9.47 -10.37 -1.49
C HIS A 328 -7.97 -10.68 -1.55
N ASN A 329 -7.12 -9.68 -1.64
CA ASN A 329 -5.70 -9.93 -1.90
C ASN A 329 -4.76 -8.95 -1.21
N VAL A 330 -3.68 -9.50 -0.69
CA VAL A 330 -2.53 -8.74 -0.21
C VAL A 330 -1.51 -8.65 -1.34
N GLY A 331 -1.50 -7.53 -2.07
CA GLY A 331 -0.62 -7.34 -3.23
C GLY A 331 -1.09 -8.10 -4.47
N VAL A 332 -0.17 -8.35 -5.38
CA VAL A 332 -0.46 -8.93 -6.70
C VAL A 332 -0.97 -10.37 -6.61
N ARG A 333 -2.03 -10.68 -7.36
CA ARG A 333 -2.55 -12.02 -7.63
C ARG A 333 -2.85 -12.13 -9.12
N LEU A 334 -2.23 -13.10 -9.82
CA LEU A 334 -2.48 -13.33 -11.24
C LEU A 334 -3.81 -14.04 -11.44
N VAL A 335 -4.51 -13.67 -12.50
CA VAL A 335 -5.85 -14.19 -12.79
C VAL A 335 -6.00 -14.76 -14.21
N ASP A 336 -4.88 -14.91 -14.93
CA ASP A 336 -4.89 -15.37 -16.30
C ASP A 336 -5.49 -16.77 -16.49
N ALA A 337 -5.44 -17.61 -15.45
CA ALA A 337 -6.06 -18.94 -15.46
C ALA A 337 -7.58 -18.89 -15.76
N PHE A 338 -8.26 -17.78 -15.45
CA PHE A 338 -9.71 -17.63 -15.65
C PHE A 338 -10.16 -16.30 -16.26
N ALA A 339 -9.25 -15.33 -16.40
CA ALA A 339 -9.62 -13.99 -16.88
C ALA A 339 -10.18 -13.98 -18.31
N ASP A 340 -9.70 -14.88 -19.17
CA ASP A 340 -10.16 -15.00 -20.56
C ASP A 340 -11.38 -15.94 -20.71
N ASN A 341 -11.84 -16.60 -19.63
CA ASN A 341 -13.04 -17.42 -19.68
C ASN A 341 -14.26 -16.51 -19.86
N GLU A 342 -15.04 -16.76 -20.93
CA GLU A 342 -16.21 -15.93 -21.28
C GLU A 342 -17.33 -16.01 -20.24
N ASN A 343 -17.39 -17.09 -19.46
CA ASN A 343 -18.36 -17.25 -18.39
C ASN A 343 -17.94 -16.58 -17.09
N VAL A 344 -16.68 -16.20 -16.95
CA VAL A 344 -16.24 -15.28 -15.90
C VAL A 344 -16.52 -13.86 -16.38
N THR A 345 -17.70 -13.37 -16.05
CA THR A 345 -18.25 -12.13 -16.62
C THR A 345 -17.78 -10.88 -15.90
N ALA A 346 -17.42 -11.00 -14.63
CA ALA A 346 -16.82 -9.90 -13.87
C ALA A 346 -15.70 -10.41 -12.94
N ILE A 347 -14.72 -9.52 -12.69
CA ILE A 347 -13.62 -9.74 -11.74
C ILE A 347 -13.45 -8.47 -10.91
N ILE A 348 -13.44 -8.63 -9.59
CA ILE A 348 -13.23 -7.56 -8.61
C ILE A 348 -12.02 -7.93 -7.74
N PHE A 349 -11.04 -7.05 -7.64
CA PHE A 349 -10.03 -7.08 -6.60
C PHE A 349 -10.54 -6.28 -5.41
N ALA A 350 -10.84 -6.97 -4.32
CA ALA A 350 -11.43 -6.39 -3.12
C ALA A 350 -10.38 -5.94 -2.10
N HIS A 351 -9.11 -6.32 -2.30
CA HIS A 351 -7.98 -5.98 -1.45
C HIS A 351 -8.23 -6.34 0.02
N LEU A 352 -7.95 -5.41 0.94
CA LEU A 352 -8.07 -5.58 2.39
C LEU A 352 -9.10 -4.58 2.93
N PRO A 353 -10.40 -4.89 2.88
CA PRO A 353 -11.47 -3.94 3.19
C PRO A 353 -11.74 -3.77 4.70
N GLY A 354 -11.05 -4.52 5.56
CA GLY A 354 -11.27 -4.47 6.99
C GLY A 354 -12.65 -5.00 7.40
N GLN A 355 -13.15 -4.52 8.54
CA GLN A 355 -14.39 -5.02 9.16
C GLN A 355 -15.65 -4.96 8.28
N ASP A 356 -15.68 -4.07 7.30
CA ASP A 356 -16.85 -3.82 6.44
C ASP A 356 -16.81 -4.56 5.08
N ALA A 357 -15.99 -5.61 4.94
CA ALA A 357 -15.79 -6.36 3.69
C ALA A 357 -17.09 -6.75 2.99
N GLY A 358 -17.99 -7.41 3.69
CA GLY A 358 -19.28 -7.84 3.12
C GLY A 358 -20.18 -6.68 2.75
N ARG A 359 -20.29 -5.66 3.62
CA ARG A 359 -21.11 -4.46 3.34
C ARG A 359 -20.58 -3.68 2.15
N ALA A 360 -19.29 -3.61 1.99
CA ALA A 360 -18.65 -2.91 0.89
C ALA A 360 -18.89 -3.64 -0.44
N VAL A 361 -18.60 -4.94 -0.50
CA VAL A 361 -18.77 -5.72 -1.73
C VAL A 361 -20.25 -5.80 -2.15
N ALA A 362 -21.18 -5.94 -1.19
CA ALA A 362 -22.61 -5.95 -1.50
C ALA A 362 -23.06 -4.65 -2.18
N ARG A 363 -22.62 -3.48 -1.69
CA ARG A 363 -22.93 -2.19 -2.33
C ARG A 363 -22.43 -2.09 -3.77
N ILE A 364 -21.24 -2.63 -4.04
CA ILE A 364 -20.70 -2.71 -5.40
C ILE A 364 -21.53 -3.68 -6.25
N LEU A 365 -21.75 -4.90 -5.79
CA LEU A 365 -22.46 -5.92 -6.56
C LEU A 365 -23.87 -5.49 -6.96
N TYR A 366 -24.60 -4.84 -6.05
CA TYR A 366 -25.97 -4.39 -6.33
C TYR A 366 -26.07 -2.99 -6.94
N GLY A 367 -24.94 -2.29 -7.10
CA GLY A 367 -24.89 -0.98 -7.74
C GLY A 367 -25.41 0.17 -6.88
N ASP A 368 -25.47 0.00 -5.56
CA ASP A 368 -25.74 1.09 -4.62
C ASP A 368 -24.64 2.17 -4.71
N VAL A 369 -23.42 1.73 -5.05
CA VAL A 369 -22.27 2.59 -5.36
C VAL A 369 -21.57 2.04 -6.61
N SER A 370 -21.19 2.92 -7.53
CA SER A 370 -20.33 2.55 -8.65
C SER A 370 -18.90 2.31 -8.17
N PRO A 371 -18.23 1.22 -8.56
CA PRO A 371 -16.82 1.02 -8.23
C PRO A 371 -15.97 2.17 -8.76
N SER A 372 -14.98 2.57 -8.00
CA SER A 372 -14.10 3.71 -8.32
C SER A 372 -12.63 3.46 -7.96
N GLY A 373 -12.31 2.30 -7.40
CA GLY A 373 -10.94 1.89 -7.11
C GLY A 373 -10.08 1.79 -8.37
N ARG A 374 -8.77 1.99 -8.20
CA ARG A 374 -7.76 1.83 -9.25
C ARG A 374 -6.65 0.95 -8.74
N LEU A 375 -6.12 0.08 -9.59
CA LEU A 375 -5.02 -0.81 -9.25
C LEU A 375 -3.77 0.00 -8.87
N PRO A 376 -3.23 -0.15 -7.65
CA PRO A 376 -2.01 0.52 -7.23
C PRO A 376 -0.74 -0.23 -7.66
N TYR A 377 -0.88 -1.27 -8.48
CA TYR A 377 0.17 -2.12 -9.03
C TYR A 377 -0.26 -2.67 -10.40
N THR A 378 0.70 -3.19 -11.14
CA THR A 378 0.47 -3.85 -12.44
C THR A 378 0.19 -5.32 -12.23
N ILE A 379 -0.83 -5.88 -12.88
CA ILE A 379 -1.08 -7.32 -12.91
C ILE A 379 -0.58 -7.89 -14.23
N ALA A 380 0.45 -8.71 -14.16
CA ALA A 380 1.04 -9.41 -15.29
C ALA A 380 0.13 -10.53 -15.81
N LYS A 381 0.43 -11.05 -17.00
CA LYS A 381 -0.15 -12.30 -17.51
C LYS A 381 0.52 -13.52 -16.90
N GLU A 382 1.82 -13.44 -16.70
CA GLU A 382 2.61 -14.51 -16.08
C GLU A 382 3.67 -13.94 -15.13
N SER A 383 4.12 -14.75 -14.18
CA SER A 383 5.09 -14.31 -13.16
C SER A 383 6.43 -13.87 -13.76
N SER A 384 6.84 -14.46 -14.88
CA SER A 384 8.07 -14.12 -15.60
C SER A 384 8.09 -12.68 -16.14
N ASP A 385 6.93 -12.08 -16.37
CA ASP A 385 6.80 -10.68 -16.83
C ASP A 385 7.38 -9.67 -15.84
N TYR A 386 7.45 -10.00 -14.54
CA TYR A 386 8.09 -9.15 -13.52
C TYR A 386 9.62 -9.23 -13.52
N GLY A 387 10.22 -10.11 -14.36
CA GLY A 387 11.66 -10.31 -14.45
C GLY A 387 12.27 -10.76 -13.11
N ASN A 388 13.38 -10.15 -12.74
CA ASN A 388 14.11 -10.52 -11.51
C ASN A 388 13.49 -9.98 -10.21
N LEU A 389 12.42 -9.18 -10.30
CA LEU A 389 11.81 -8.55 -9.13
C LEU A 389 11.15 -9.55 -8.16
N LEU A 390 10.79 -10.74 -8.64
CA LEU A 390 10.19 -11.81 -7.82
C LEU A 390 11.21 -12.76 -7.20
N GLY A 391 12.47 -12.69 -7.63
CA GLY A 391 13.51 -13.57 -7.10
C GLY A 391 14.04 -13.07 -5.75
N PRO A 392 14.10 -13.94 -4.71
CA PRO A 392 14.79 -13.57 -3.49
C PRO A 392 16.27 -13.34 -3.76
N CYS A 393 16.88 -12.45 -2.99
CA CYS A 393 18.30 -12.21 -3.05
C CYS A 393 19.07 -13.47 -2.67
N GLN A 394 19.76 -14.08 -3.62
CA GLN A 394 20.50 -15.31 -3.39
C GLN A 394 21.79 -15.03 -2.63
N ALA A 395 22.02 -15.75 -1.55
CA ALA A 395 23.32 -15.74 -0.90
C ALA A 395 24.35 -16.35 -1.86
N GLY A 396 25.34 -15.54 -2.26
CA GLY A 396 26.53 -16.05 -2.94
C GLY A 396 27.34 -16.98 -2.04
N LYS A 397 28.60 -17.27 -2.38
CA LYS A 397 29.49 -18.09 -1.52
C LYS A 397 29.83 -17.41 -0.18
N GLY A 398 29.38 -16.16 0.06
CA GLY A 398 29.47 -15.44 1.32
C GLY A 398 28.24 -15.67 2.22
N ARG A 399 28.31 -15.23 3.47
CA ARG A 399 27.24 -15.37 4.48
C ARG A 399 26.08 -14.40 4.33
N SER A 400 26.19 -13.40 3.46
CA SER A 400 25.15 -12.38 3.25
C SER A 400 24.84 -12.26 1.78
N PRO A 401 23.57 -12.31 1.37
CA PRO A 401 23.19 -12.04 -0.01
C PRO A 401 23.50 -10.57 -0.35
N GLN A 402 23.88 -10.32 -1.60
CA GLN A 402 24.05 -8.99 -2.16
C GLN A 402 23.15 -8.88 -3.39
N CYS A 403 22.22 -7.94 -3.36
CA CYS A 403 21.36 -7.61 -4.49
C CYS A 403 21.66 -6.20 -4.96
N ASP A 404 22.16 -6.09 -6.18
CA ASP A 404 22.33 -4.81 -6.84
C ASP A 404 21.00 -4.43 -7.54
N PHE A 405 20.52 -3.22 -7.30
CA PHE A 405 19.27 -2.69 -7.88
C PHE A 405 19.51 -2.22 -9.32
N THR A 406 19.79 -3.18 -10.20
CA THR A 406 20.15 -2.93 -11.60
C THR A 406 18.98 -2.41 -12.43
N GLU A 407 17.74 -2.61 -11.99
CA GLU A 407 16.52 -2.08 -12.59
C GLU A 407 16.39 -0.56 -12.44
N GLY A 408 17.10 0.03 -11.50
CA GLY A 408 17.08 1.47 -11.23
C GLY A 408 15.72 1.94 -10.75
N VAL A 409 15.07 2.83 -11.52
CA VAL A 409 13.71 3.33 -11.24
C VAL A 409 12.62 2.51 -11.92
N ASN A 410 13.00 1.52 -12.73
CA ASN A 410 12.07 0.73 -13.53
C ASN A 410 11.57 -0.48 -12.74
N ILE A 411 10.66 -0.24 -11.80
CA ILE A 411 9.89 -1.26 -11.09
C ILE A 411 8.40 -1.07 -11.39
N ASP A 412 7.60 -2.10 -11.18
CA ASP A 412 6.17 -2.16 -11.47
C ASP A 412 5.86 -1.61 -12.88
N TYR A 413 4.87 -0.73 -13.06
CA TYR A 413 4.46 -0.21 -14.38
C TYR A 413 5.61 0.39 -15.20
N ARG A 414 6.64 0.97 -14.55
CA ARG A 414 7.82 1.50 -15.25
C ARG A 414 8.64 0.37 -15.87
N HIS A 415 8.72 -0.79 -15.21
CA HIS A 415 9.35 -1.99 -15.76
C HIS A 415 8.60 -2.47 -17.01
N PHE A 416 7.25 -2.57 -16.93
CA PHE A 416 6.43 -2.98 -18.07
C PHE A 416 6.57 -2.02 -19.25
N LEU A 417 6.55 -0.71 -19.00
CA LEU A 417 6.80 0.30 -20.03
C LEU A 417 8.20 0.21 -20.63
N ALA A 418 9.23 0.06 -19.79
CA ALA A 418 10.62 0.00 -20.23
C ALA A 418 10.95 -1.26 -21.06
N ARG A 419 10.20 -2.34 -20.88
CA ARG A 419 10.36 -3.61 -21.56
C ARG A 419 9.33 -3.87 -22.66
N ASP A 420 8.40 -2.94 -22.88
CA ASP A 420 7.27 -3.08 -23.82
C ASP A 420 6.44 -4.36 -23.56
N ILE A 421 6.21 -4.65 -22.27
CA ILE A 421 5.41 -5.80 -21.84
C ILE A 421 3.97 -5.35 -21.65
N THR A 422 3.03 -6.00 -22.35
CA THR A 422 1.60 -5.75 -22.18
C THR A 422 1.07 -6.51 -20.96
N PRO A 423 0.65 -5.86 -19.87
CA PRO A 423 0.12 -6.54 -18.70
C PRO A 423 -1.27 -7.14 -18.94
N ARG A 424 -1.78 -7.91 -17.98
CA ARG A 424 -3.19 -8.29 -17.92
C ARG A 424 -4.06 -7.08 -17.56
N TYR A 425 -3.68 -6.37 -16.51
CA TYR A 425 -4.26 -5.09 -16.10
C TYR A 425 -3.15 -4.14 -15.68
N GLU A 426 -3.13 -2.98 -16.27
CA GLU A 426 -2.09 -1.98 -16.03
C GLU A 426 -2.28 -1.23 -14.70
N PHE A 427 -1.22 -0.61 -14.22
CA PHE A 427 -1.25 0.32 -13.11
C PHE A 427 -2.26 1.47 -13.35
N GLY A 428 -3.04 1.77 -12.33
CA GLY A 428 -4.07 2.80 -12.39
C GLY A 428 -5.38 2.36 -13.03
N PHE A 429 -5.49 1.12 -13.54
CA PHE A 429 -6.69 0.61 -14.19
C PHE A 429 -7.82 0.32 -13.19
N GLY A 430 -9.05 0.54 -13.62
CA GLY A 430 -10.28 0.17 -12.92
C GLY A 430 -11.52 0.67 -13.68
N LEU A 431 -12.56 -0.14 -13.68
CA LEU A 431 -13.82 0.14 -14.34
C LEU A 431 -14.82 0.79 -13.38
N THR A 432 -15.78 1.50 -13.94
CA THR A 432 -16.94 2.06 -13.24
C THR A 432 -18.24 1.59 -13.93
N TYR A 433 -19.40 1.85 -13.32
CA TYR A 433 -20.69 1.61 -13.97
C TYR A 433 -21.12 2.77 -14.88
N SER A 434 -20.26 3.79 -15.03
CA SER A 434 -20.49 4.91 -15.93
C SER A 434 -19.38 5.02 -16.97
N SER A 435 -19.45 6.05 -17.80
CA SER A 435 -18.43 6.37 -18.81
C SER A 435 -17.96 7.80 -18.63
N PHE A 436 -16.66 8.04 -18.85
CA PHE A 436 -16.08 9.37 -18.71
C PHE A 436 -15.34 9.76 -19.98
N GLU A 437 -15.49 11.03 -20.36
CA GLU A 437 -14.76 11.68 -21.44
C GLU A 437 -13.79 12.70 -20.88
N TYR A 438 -12.59 12.72 -21.44
CA TYR A 438 -11.51 13.64 -21.09
C TYR A 438 -11.33 14.66 -22.20
N SER A 439 -11.24 15.94 -21.87
CA SER A 439 -11.10 17.03 -22.84
C SER A 439 -10.34 18.22 -22.26
N THR A 440 -10.01 19.18 -23.11
CA THR A 440 -9.50 20.53 -22.73
C THR A 440 -8.23 20.46 -21.86
N LEU A 441 -7.19 19.78 -22.36
CA LEU A 441 -5.90 19.79 -21.67
C LEU A 441 -5.23 21.16 -21.82
N GLN A 442 -4.86 21.76 -20.69
CA GLN A 442 -4.07 22.98 -20.62
C GLN A 442 -2.85 22.77 -19.73
N VAL A 443 -1.70 23.25 -20.18
CA VAL A 443 -0.43 23.17 -19.46
C VAL A 443 0.09 24.59 -19.31
N ASP A 444 0.11 25.08 -18.08
CA ASP A 444 0.58 26.43 -17.73
C ASP A 444 1.82 26.31 -16.85
N ILE A 445 2.98 26.53 -17.45
CA ILE A 445 4.30 26.32 -16.82
C ILE A 445 5.07 27.63 -16.85
N ASN A 446 5.65 27.96 -15.70
CA ASN A 446 6.61 29.07 -15.58
C ASN A 446 7.96 28.64 -16.16
N ALA A 447 8.25 29.10 -17.37
CA ALA A 447 9.48 28.76 -18.10
C ALA A 447 10.78 29.23 -17.39
N THR A 448 10.69 30.16 -16.41
CA THR A 448 11.85 30.62 -15.64
C THR A 448 12.14 29.74 -14.41
N ALA A 449 11.38 28.68 -14.19
CA ALA A 449 11.60 27.76 -13.08
C ALA A 449 12.88 26.92 -13.21
N ASN A 450 13.43 26.80 -14.42
CA ASN A 450 14.70 26.16 -14.71
C ASN A 450 15.78 27.21 -15.02
N ASP A 451 16.76 27.32 -14.15
CA ASP A 451 17.94 28.19 -14.31
C ASP A 451 19.17 27.41 -14.81
N GLY A 452 19.02 26.10 -15.06
CA GLY A 452 20.08 25.21 -15.54
C GLY A 452 21.05 24.73 -14.45
N GLU A 453 20.86 25.20 -13.23
CA GLU A 453 21.71 24.83 -12.10
C GLU A 453 21.10 23.68 -11.28
N PRO A 454 21.93 22.89 -10.55
CA PRO A 454 21.43 21.94 -9.57
C PRO A 454 20.61 22.63 -8.47
N ILE A 455 19.52 22.02 -8.06
CA ILE A 455 18.72 22.51 -6.94
C ILE A 455 19.48 22.19 -5.66
N GLY A 456 20.23 23.17 -5.15
CA GLY A 456 20.97 23.15 -3.90
C GLY A 456 21.85 21.91 -3.66
N GLY A 457 22.82 22.02 -2.77
CA GLY A 457 23.55 20.86 -2.22
C GLY A 457 22.73 20.19 -1.12
N ALA A 458 22.85 18.85 -1.00
CA ALA A 458 22.17 18.13 0.06
C ALA A 458 22.57 18.69 1.45
N PRO A 459 21.60 19.03 2.32
CA PRO A 459 21.87 19.46 3.68
C PRO A 459 22.63 18.39 4.48
N VAL A 460 23.51 18.80 5.38
CA VAL A 460 24.32 17.90 6.18
C VAL A 460 23.90 17.96 7.65
N TYR A 461 23.60 16.80 8.22
CA TYR A 461 23.35 16.66 9.65
C TYR A 461 24.66 16.38 10.40
N THR A 462 24.94 17.20 11.40
CA THR A 462 26.10 17.04 12.26
C THR A 462 25.77 17.46 13.70
N ASN A 463 26.03 16.60 14.65
CA ASN A 463 25.91 16.88 16.09
C ASN A 463 24.54 17.48 16.52
N GLY A 464 23.44 16.88 16.07
CA GLY A 464 22.10 17.30 16.47
C GLY A 464 21.49 18.45 15.64
N THR A 465 22.23 18.97 14.66
CA THR A 465 21.76 20.06 13.80
C THR A 465 21.93 19.74 12.32
N THR A 466 20.95 20.13 11.53
CA THR A 466 21.05 20.12 10.07
C THR A 466 21.62 21.45 9.60
N GLN A 467 22.67 21.39 8.80
CA GLN A 467 23.33 22.55 8.22
C GLN A 467 23.12 22.57 6.72
N ASN A 468 22.70 23.71 6.21
CA ASN A 468 22.68 23.94 4.77
C ASN A 468 24.09 24.16 4.24
N THR A 469 24.40 23.58 3.10
CA THR A 469 25.72 23.73 2.44
C THR A 469 25.74 24.86 1.42
N GLU A 470 24.57 25.41 1.06
CA GLU A 470 24.39 26.48 0.07
C GLU A 470 23.26 27.46 0.45
N ASN A 471 22.96 28.43 -0.43
CA ASN A 471 22.04 29.54 -0.17
C ASN A 471 20.54 29.19 -0.17
N ASP A 472 20.14 27.93 -0.25
CA ASP A 472 18.75 27.52 -0.19
C ASP A 472 18.32 27.24 1.26
N SER A 473 17.09 27.60 1.59
CA SER A 473 16.54 27.34 2.91
C SER A 473 16.16 25.87 3.07
N VAL A 474 16.49 25.30 4.23
CA VAL A 474 16.11 23.92 4.57
C VAL A 474 14.88 23.95 5.46
N ILE A 475 13.84 23.27 5.02
CA ILE A 475 12.59 23.08 5.76
C ILE A 475 12.41 21.61 6.14
N VAL A 476 11.41 21.28 6.93
CA VAL A 476 11.01 19.89 7.17
C VAL A 476 10.57 19.30 5.83
N GLY A 477 11.26 18.25 5.38
CA GLY A 477 11.12 17.65 4.05
C GLY A 477 12.30 17.91 3.12
N GLY A 478 13.25 18.77 3.50
CA GLY A 478 14.47 19.07 2.71
C GLY A 478 14.54 20.49 2.19
N LEU A 479 15.13 20.68 1.00
CA LEU A 479 15.29 21.99 0.39
C LEU A 479 13.94 22.62 0.03
N ALA A 480 13.69 23.86 0.47
CA ALA A 480 12.42 24.57 0.26
C ALA A 480 12.09 24.72 -1.23
N SER A 481 13.10 24.99 -2.05
CA SER A 481 12.94 25.17 -3.49
C SER A 481 12.37 23.95 -4.22
N LEU A 482 12.56 22.72 -3.70
CA LEU A 482 11.97 21.51 -4.28
C LEU A 482 10.44 21.53 -4.25
N PHE A 483 9.84 22.25 -3.30
CA PHE A 483 8.39 22.34 -3.11
C PHE A 483 7.76 23.56 -3.81
N GLU A 484 8.58 24.43 -4.40
CA GLU A 484 8.09 25.56 -5.18
C GLU A 484 7.31 25.10 -6.41
N SER A 485 6.19 25.79 -6.69
CA SER A 485 5.36 25.50 -7.85
C SER A 485 6.05 25.95 -9.15
N VAL A 486 6.11 25.08 -10.13
CA VAL A 486 6.53 25.40 -11.50
C VAL A 486 5.36 25.60 -12.45
N GLY A 487 4.14 25.27 -12.02
CA GLY A 487 2.96 25.44 -12.84
C GLY A 487 1.84 24.46 -12.55
N THR A 488 0.88 24.42 -13.47
CA THR A 488 -0.30 23.56 -13.34
C THR A 488 -0.64 22.87 -14.67
N VAL A 489 -1.22 21.68 -14.54
CA VAL A 489 -1.86 20.95 -15.64
C VAL A 489 -3.34 20.83 -15.32
N THR A 490 -4.21 21.22 -16.24
CA THR A 490 -5.66 21.09 -16.07
C THR A 490 -6.29 20.30 -17.19
N ALA A 491 -7.35 19.56 -16.85
CA ALA A 491 -8.16 18.82 -17.82
C ALA A 491 -9.64 18.85 -17.40
N THR A 492 -10.55 18.71 -18.35
CA THR A 492 -11.98 18.61 -18.09
C THR A 492 -12.41 17.17 -18.21
N ILE A 493 -13.12 16.66 -17.19
CA ILE A 493 -13.70 15.32 -17.13
C ILE A 493 -15.22 15.45 -17.13
N ALA A 494 -15.89 14.73 -18.02
CA ALA A 494 -17.34 14.69 -18.10
C ALA A 494 -17.87 13.25 -17.90
N ASN A 495 -18.92 13.11 -17.10
CA ASN A 495 -19.65 11.85 -17.00
C ASN A 495 -20.63 11.73 -18.16
N THR A 496 -20.31 10.89 -19.13
CA THR A 496 -21.11 10.63 -20.33
C THR A 496 -22.02 9.42 -20.19
N GLY A 497 -21.97 8.72 -19.06
CA GLY A 497 -22.81 7.57 -18.78
C GLY A 497 -24.14 7.95 -18.12
N SER A 498 -24.81 6.96 -17.54
CA SER A 498 -26.18 7.08 -17.03
C SER A 498 -26.31 7.03 -15.51
N VAL A 499 -25.19 6.84 -14.78
CA VAL A 499 -25.20 6.74 -13.31
C VAL A 499 -24.16 7.69 -12.71
N THR A 500 -24.41 8.13 -11.49
CA THR A 500 -23.41 8.87 -10.71
C THR A 500 -22.24 7.94 -10.40
N ALA A 501 -21.03 8.40 -10.69
CA ALA A 501 -19.82 7.63 -10.45
C ALA A 501 -18.63 8.55 -10.21
N ALA A 502 -17.61 8.02 -9.52
CA ALA A 502 -16.36 8.72 -9.35
C ALA A 502 -15.32 8.25 -10.36
N GLU A 503 -14.61 9.21 -10.94
CA GLU A 503 -13.46 9.00 -11.82
C GLU A 503 -12.16 9.43 -11.12
N VAL A 504 -11.06 8.74 -11.40
CA VAL A 504 -9.73 9.08 -10.92
C VAL A 504 -8.86 9.51 -12.09
N ALA A 505 -8.81 10.81 -12.30
CA ALA A 505 -7.92 11.40 -13.31
C ALA A 505 -6.46 11.31 -12.83
N GLN A 506 -5.56 10.83 -13.69
CA GLN A 506 -4.16 10.58 -13.39
C GLN A 506 -3.26 11.38 -14.32
N LEU A 507 -2.26 12.06 -13.74
CA LEU A 507 -1.24 12.81 -14.47
C LEU A 507 0.08 12.03 -14.44
N TYR A 508 0.64 11.79 -15.62
CA TYR A 508 1.96 11.21 -15.80
C TYR A 508 2.86 12.19 -16.56
N LEU A 509 4.14 12.22 -16.19
CA LEU A 509 5.18 12.97 -16.87
C LEU A 509 6.28 12.06 -17.37
N LEU A 510 6.73 12.25 -18.60
CA LEU A 510 8.01 11.78 -19.09
C LEU A 510 8.98 12.96 -19.06
N ILE A 511 10.00 12.84 -18.20
CA ILE A 511 11.01 13.88 -17.95
C ILE A 511 12.19 13.60 -18.89
N PRO A 512 12.72 14.59 -19.65
CA PRO A 512 13.87 14.36 -20.52
C PRO A 512 15.12 13.94 -19.73
N ASP A 513 16.10 13.34 -20.41
CA ASP A 513 17.38 12.92 -19.84
C ASP A 513 18.52 13.90 -20.16
N GLU A 514 18.24 14.97 -20.87
CA GLU A 514 19.25 15.94 -21.28
C GLU A 514 19.89 16.63 -20.07
N ASN A 515 21.22 16.74 -20.08
CA ASN A 515 22.05 17.36 -19.02
C ASN A 515 22.06 16.62 -17.65
N VAL A 516 21.48 15.43 -17.57
CA VAL A 516 21.60 14.58 -16.37
C VAL A 516 22.80 13.67 -16.53
N THR A 517 23.78 13.81 -15.66
CA THR A 517 24.98 12.96 -15.64
C THR A 517 24.64 11.63 -14.96
N ALA A 518 23.89 10.78 -15.65
CA ALA A 518 23.55 9.47 -15.12
C ALA A 518 24.73 8.50 -15.25
N SER A 519 25.10 7.83 -14.19
CA SER A 519 26.13 6.79 -14.18
C SER A 519 25.73 5.51 -14.94
N ASN A 520 24.49 5.41 -15.43
CA ASN A 520 24.00 4.21 -16.06
C ASN A 520 23.05 4.52 -17.24
N SER A 521 23.66 4.62 -18.44
CA SER A 521 22.92 4.85 -19.71
C SER A 521 22.02 3.69 -20.16
N SER A 522 21.93 2.61 -19.36
CA SER A 522 21.10 1.43 -19.71
C SER A 522 19.68 1.49 -19.15
N ILE A 523 19.35 2.48 -18.30
CA ILE A 523 18.01 2.63 -17.72
C ILE A 523 17.13 3.35 -18.75
N VAL A 524 16.12 2.65 -19.24
CA VAL A 524 15.12 3.23 -20.15
C VAL A 524 14.29 4.26 -19.41
N ASN A 525 14.18 5.46 -19.97
CA ASN A 525 13.34 6.51 -19.42
C ASN A 525 11.86 6.18 -19.61
N THR A 526 11.09 6.27 -18.55
CA THR A 526 9.66 5.97 -18.55
C THR A 526 8.87 7.09 -17.86
N ARG A 527 7.61 7.25 -18.26
CA ARG A 527 6.72 8.19 -17.60
C ARG A 527 6.43 7.78 -16.16
N ALA A 528 6.29 8.77 -15.28
CA ALA A 528 6.03 8.60 -13.87
C ALA A 528 4.76 9.33 -13.44
N LEU A 529 3.96 8.69 -12.57
CA LEU A 529 2.80 9.34 -11.94
C LEU A 529 3.27 10.56 -11.13
N ARG A 530 2.64 11.70 -11.36
CA ARG A 530 2.93 12.97 -10.65
C ARG A 530 1.73 13.57 -9.95
N GLY A 531 0.53 13.07 -10.25
CA GLY A 531 -0.68 13.50 -9.55
C GLY A 531 -1.88 12.66 -9.91
N PHE A 532 -2.88 12.69 -9.04
CA PHE A 532 -4.19 12.13 -9.32
C PHE A 532 -5.26 12.92 -8.56
N GLN A 533 -6.46 12.94 -9.11
CA GLN A 533 -7.64 13.53 -8.46
C GLN A 533 -8.85 12.63 -8.67
N LYS A 534 -9.56 12.33 -7.57
CA LYS A 534 -10.83 11.62 -7.58
C LYS A 534 -11.97 12.62 -7.54
N ILE A 535 -12.88 12.52 -8.51
CA ILE A 535 -14.05 13.41 -8.60
C ILE A 535 -15.31 12.57 -8.84
N GLU A 536 -16.37 12.85 -8.10
CA GLU A 536 -17.69 12.29 -8.33
C GLU A 536 -18.52 13.22 -9.20
N LEU A 537 -19.17 12.65 -10.22
CA LEU A 537 -19.99 13.38 -11.20
C LEU A 537 -21.31 12.65 -11.43
N ALA A 538 -22.41 13.42 -11.42
CA ALA A 538 -23.69 12.93 -11.88
C ALA A 538 -23.72 12.79 -13.42
N PRO A 539 -24.66 12.03 -13.99
CA PRO A 539 -24.82 11.94 -15.45
C PRO A 539 -24.95 13.32 -16.12
N GLY A 540 -24.11 13.58 -17.12
CA GLY A 540 -24.07 14.85 -17.85
C GLY A 540 -23.25 15.96 -17.16
N ASP A 541 -22.81 15.79 -15.92
CA ASP A 541 -21.95 16.76 -15.27
C ASP A 541 -20.50 16.70 -15.79
N SER A 542 -19.84 17.84 -15.71
CA SER A 542 -18.41 17.95 -16.00
C SER A 542 -17.69 18.80 -14.95
N ARG A 543 -16.41 18.51 -14.73
CA ARG A 543 -15.56 19.25 -13.80
C ARG A 543 -14.13 19.34 -14.33
N GLN A 544 -13.52 20.48 -14.07
CA GLN A 544 -12.08 20.64 -14.31
C GLN A 544 -11.31 20.04 -13.11
N VAL A 545 -10.28 19.26 -13.41
CA VAL A 545 -9.25 18.79 -12.48
C VAL A 545 -7.99 19.62 -12.68
N THR A 546 -7.24 19.87 -11.60
CA THR A 546 -6.03 20.67 -11.61
C THR A 546 -4.91 19.95 -10.87
N PHE A 547 -3.80 19.73 -11.52
CA PHE A 547 -2.59 19.15 -10.95
C PHE A 547 -1.53 20.23 -10.83
N GLY A 548 -1.11 20.54 -9.59
CA GLY A 548 0.04 21.39 -9.33
C GLY A 548 1.33 20.61 -9.54
N LEU A 549 2.29 21.22 -10.21
CA LEU A 549 3.64 20.67 -10.38
C LEU A 549 4.64 21.47 -9.56
N ARG A 550 5.42 20.76 -8.76
CA ARG A 550 6.54 21.30 -7.97
C ARG A 550 7.85 21.14 -8.75
N ARG A 551 8.88 21.88 -8.37
CA ARG A 551 10.23 21.65 -8.93
C ARG A 551 10.68 20.21 -8.78
N LYS A 552 10.38 19.55 -7.63
CA LYS A 552 10.62 18.13 -7.41
C LYS A 552 9.97 17.25 -8.48
N ASP A 553 8.73 17.55 -8.89
CA ASP A 553 7.95 16.72 -9.81
C ASP A 553 8.50 16.71 -11.25
N VAL A 554 9.26 17.75 -11.62
CA VAL A 554 9.93 17.90 -12.91
C VAL A 554 11.43 17.65 -12.85
N SER A 555 11.96 17.25 -11.68
CA SER A 555 13.38 17.01 -11.46
C SER A 555 13.77 15.54 -11.59
N ARG A 556 15.06 15.32 -11.86
CA ARG A 556 15.76 14.04 -11.71
C ARG A 556 16.89 14.14 -10.72
N TRP A 557 17.25 13.04 -10.11
CA TRP A 557 18.40 12.97 -9.23
C TRP A 557 19.67 12.68 -10.05
N ASP A 558 20.59 13.65 -10.09
CA ASP A 558 21.90 13.47 -10.70
C ASP A 558 22.86 12.78 -9.70
N THR A 559 23.25 11.55 -10.02
CA THR A 559 24.10 10.72 -9.14
C THR A 559 25.54 11.18 -9.08
N VAL A 560 26.00 11.98 -10.03
CA VAL A 560 27.36 12.55 -10.05
C VAL A 560 27.40 13.85 -9.28
N LYS A 561 26.44 14.74 -9.53
CA LYS A 561 26.31 16.02 -8.82
C LYS A 561 25.78 15.84 -7.40
N GLN A 562 25.17 14.69 -7.07
CA GLN A 562 24.48 14.42 -5.80
C GLN A 562 23.44 15.50 -5.49
N ALA A 563 22.65 15.87 -6.48
CA ALA A 563 21.65 16.93 -6.40
C ALA A 563 20.46 16.66 -7.33
N TRP A 564 19.34 17.28 -7.03
CA TRP A 564 18.21 17.35 -7.95
C TRP A 564 18.52 18.32 -9.09
N VAL A 565 18.15 17.96 -10.30
CA VAL A 565 18.35 18.77 -11.52
C VAL A 565 17.04 18.77 -12.30
N ILE A 566 16.63 19.94 -12.77
CA ILE A 566 15.58 20.04 -13.79
C ILE A 566 16.27 19.93 -15.16
N PRO A 567 16.06 18.82 -15.92
CA PRO A 567 16.68 18.67 -17.21
C PRO A 567 16.14 19.68 -18.22
N SER A 568 16.96 20.13 -19.15
CA SER A 568 16.48 20.88 -20.32
C SER A 568 15.84 19.92 -21.33
N GLY A 569 14.89 20.43 -22.13
CA GLY A 569 14.28 19.66 -23.20
C GLY A 569 12.76 19.59 -23.11
N ALA A 570 12.18 18.70 -23.91
CA ALA A 570 10.74 18.53 -23.98
C ALA A 570 10.25 17.55 -22.91
N PHE A 571 9.39 18.02 -22.02
CA PHE A 571 8.62 17.21 -21.08
C PHE A 571 7.33 16.77 -21.76
N GLU A 572 6.98 15.48 -21.66
CA GLU A 572 5.71 14.99 -22.18
C GLU A 572 4.71 14.81 -21.04
N VAL A 573 3.50 15.32 -21.25
CA VAL A 573 2.38 15.31 -20.30
C VAL A 573 1.32 14.34 -20.79
N PHE A 574 0.87 13.45 -19.91
CA PHE A 574 -0.18 12.49 -20.19
C PHE A 574 -1.24 12.56 -19.09
N VAL A 575 -2.51 12.77 -19.47
CA VAL A 575 -3.64 12.75 -18.54
C VAL A 575 -4.67 11.73 -18.99
N GLY A 576 -5.07 10.87 -18.08
CA GLY A 576 -6.03 9.81 -18.38
C GLY A 576 -6.48 8.98 -17.21
N LYS A 577 -7.00 7.78 -17.52
CA LYS A 577 -7.66 6.86 -16.59
C LYS A 577 -6.70 5.85 -15.96
N SER A 578 -5.61 5.55 -16.66
CA SER A 578 -4.57 4.61 -16.24
C SER A 578 -3.24 4.97 -16.91
N VAL A 579 -2.18 4.24 -16.61
CA VAL A 579 -0.87 4.48 -17.24
C VAL A 579 -0.88 4.19 -18.75
N LEU A 580 -1.75 3.35 -19.26
CA LEU A 580 -1.87 3.05 -20.69
C LEU A 580 -3.06 3.76 -21.37
N ASP A 581 -4.10 4.13 -20.64
CA ASP A 581 -5.25 4.89 -21.17
C ASP A 581 -5.13 6.39 -20.83
N THR A 582 -4.33 7.10 -21.64
CA THR A 582 -4.06 8.54 -21.50
C THR A 582 -4.52 9.29 -22.75
N PRO A 583 -5.83 9.57 -22.89
CA PRO A 583 -6.40 10.21 -24.08
C PRO A 583 -5.91 11.64 -24.32
N LEU A 584 -5.42 12.32 -23.30
CA LEU A 584 -4.92 13.67 -23.41
C LEU A 584 -3.39 13.68 -23.29
N GLN A 585 -2.74 14.33 -24.26
CA GLN A 585 -1.29 14.46 -24.31
C GLN A 585 -0.88 15.86 -24.73
N SER A 586 0.20 16.37 -24.16
CA SER A 586 0.81 17.65 -24.48
C SER A 586 2.30 17.63 -24.18
N THR A 587 2.98 18.72 -24.50
CA THR A 587 4.40 18.92 -24.18
C THR A 587 4.64 20.33 -23.67
N PHE A 588 5.69 20.48 -22.86
CA PHE A 588 6.23 21.77 -22.47
C PHE A 588 7.76 21.70 -22.40
N THR A 589 8.42 22.84 -22.30
CA THR A 589 9.88 22.95 -22.15
C THR A 589 10.22 23.78 -20.92
N LEU A 590 11.24 23.35 -20.19
CA LEU A 590 11.91 24.08 -19.12
C LEU A 590 13.38 24.27 -19.45
#